data_d57aa311a2efd73ad3f4f4c4ff65c1c2
#
_entry.id   d57aa311a2efd73ad3f4f4c4ff65c1c2
#
_cell.length_a   1.000
_cell.length_b   1.000
_cell.length_c   1.000
_cell.angle_alpha   90.00
_cell.angle_beta   90.00
_cell.angle_gamma   90.00
#
_symmetry.space_group_name_H-M   'P 1'
#
loop_
_entity.id
_entity.type
_entity.pdbx_description
1 polymer ?
#
loop_
_entity_poly.entity_id
_entity_poly.type
_entity_poly.pdbx_seq_one_letter_code
_entity_poly.pdbx_strand_id
1 'polypeptide(L)'
;MTEISFAAAELGFTAVWLLLRISVWVRQRHIDWKREALLLLMYVNLAVIIRFVLFPKALADGHVQSLYFDPAAVFPLRVNLLPLVHLFDYESVRDIVWNVAGNACMFIPSGIILPLLYRKLNSFPKVLAVGALLSLCIEILQLPFPSRASDIDDLILNTAGVAVGWGIFAAAGKLRR
;
A
#
# COMPACT_ATOMS: atom_id res chain seq x y z
N MET A 1 15.80 2.23 -20.17
CA MET A 1 15.46 1.80 -18.80
C MET A 1 16.16 2.68 -17.80
N THR A 2 15.45 3.19 -16.80
CA THR A 2 16.03 4.01 -15.71
C THR A 2 16.02 3.19 -14.43
N GLU A 3 17.16 3.08 -13.78
CA GLU A 3 17.27 2.41 -12.50
C GLU A 3 16.74 3.31 -11.37
N ILE A 4 15.88 2.74 -10.52
CA ILE A 4 15.31 3.40 -9.35
C ILE A 4 15.68 2.55 -8.13
N SER A 5 16.56 3.07 -7.29
CA SER A 5 16.87 2.43 -6.01
C SER A 5 15.74 2.64 -5.00
N PHE A 6 15.61 1.73 -4.04
CA PHE A 6 14.65 1.88 -2.95
C PHE A 6 14.84 3.20 -2.20
N ALA A 7 16.09 3.57 -1.89
CA ALA A 7 16.39 4.82 -1.20
C ALA A 7 15.93 6.06 -1.99
N ALA A 8 16.11 6.06 -3.32
CA ALA A 8 15.65 7.16 -4.17
C ALA A 8 14.12 7.25 -4.19
N ALA A 9 13.41 6.11 -4.26
CA ALA A 9 11.95 6.06 -4.21
C ALA A 9 11.41 6.58 -2.87
N GLU A 10 11.97 6.12 -1.75
CA GLU A 10 11.59 6.58 -0.40
C GLU A 10 11.89 8.07 -0.18
N LEU A 11 13.04 8.56 -0.62
CA LEU A 11 13.36 9.98 -0.55
C LEU A 11 12.39 10.82 -1.39
N GLY A 12 12.05 10.38 -2.60
CA GLY A 12 11.06 11.04 -3.44
C GLY A 12 9.67 11.06 -2.80
N PHE A 13 9.22 9.93 -2.27
CA PHE A 13 7.95 9.83 -1.55
C PHE A 13 7.92 10.74 -0.32
N THR A 14 8.99 10.73 0.49
CA THR A 14 9.15 11.59 1.67
C THR A 14 9.12 13.06 1.29
N ALA A 15 9.84 13.45 0.24
CA ALA A 15 9.87 14.84 -0.24
C ALA A 15 8.48 15.32 -0.66
N VAL A 16 7.76 14.53 -1.45
CA VAL A 16 6.38 14.85 -1.86
C VAL A 16 5.46 14.95 -0.65
N TRP A 17 5.56 14.00 0.29
CA TRP A 17 4.78 14.04 1.52
C TRP A 17 5.03 15.32 2.33
N LEU A 18 6.30 15.67 2.58
CA LEU A 18 6.67 16.88 3.33
C LEU A 18 6.20 18.14 2.63
N LEU A 19 6.38 18.26 1.31
CA LEU A 19 5.91 19.42 0.54
C LEU A 19 4.39 19.59 0.67
N LEU A 20 3.63 18.51 0.60
CA LEU A 20 2.18 18.55 0.81
C LEU A 20 1.82 18.98 2.24
N ARG A 21 2.53 18.44 3.27
CA ARG A 21 2.25 18.83 4.66
C ARG A 21 2.60 20.29 4.93
N ILE A 22 3.78 20.75 4.50
CA ILE A 22 4.22 22.15 4.64
C ILE A 22 3.21 23.07 3.95
N SER A 23 2.80 22.76 2.72
CA SER A 23 1.81 23.54 1.97
C SER A 23 0.49 23.69 2.73
N VAL A 24 0.03 22.60 3.37
CA VAL A 24 -1.19 22.63 4.19
C VAL A 24 -1.00 23.47 5.45
N TRP A 25 0.12 23.33 6.16
CA TRP A 25 0.40 24.10 7.38
C TRP A 25 0.49 25.60 7.11
N VAL A 26 1.19 25.98 6.03
CA VAL A 26 1.30 27.40 5.61
C VAL A 26 -0.09 27.98 5.29
N ARG A 27 -0.95 27.21 4.60
CA ARG A 27 -2.30 27.68 4.26
C ARG A 27 -3.23 27.76 5.46
N GLN A 28 -3.18 26.79 6.37
CA GLN A 28 -4.10 26.70 7.51
C GLN A 28 -3.66 27.56 8.70
N ARG A 29 -2.39 27.95 8.76
CA ARG A 29 -1.76 28.70 9.88
C ARG A 29 -2.00 28.06 11.27
N HIS A 30 -2.39 26.78 11.28
CA HIS A 30 -2.68 26.01 12.48
C HIS A 30 -2.32 24.55 12.24
N ILE A 31 -1.74 23.90 13.26
CA ILE A 31 -1.36 22.48 13.22
C ILE A 31 -2.23 21.72 14.20
N ASP A 32 -3.03 20.79 13.69
CA ASP A 32 -3.75 19.80 14.51
C ASP A 32 -2.84 18.59 14.74
N TRP A 33 -2.16 18.56 15.86
CA TRP A 33 -1.20 17.52 16.19
C TRP A 33 -1.79 16.10 16.22
N LYS A 34 -3.07 15.94 16.59
CA LYS A 34 -3.73 14.63 16.56
C LYS A 34 -3.90 14.13 15.13
N ARG A 35 -4.29 15.02 14.24
CA ARG A 35 -4.42 14.72 12.82
C ARG A 35 -3.05 14.46 12.18
N GLU A 36 -2.02 15.23 12.55
CA GLU A 36 -0.66 15.04 12.05
C GLU A 36 -0.08 13.68 12.50
N ALA A 37 -0.34 13.25 13.72
CA ALA A 37 0.07 11.92 14.19
C ALA A 37 -0.58 10.80 13.37
N LEU A 38 -1.88 10.91 13.06
CA LEU A 38 -2.56 9.94 12.20
C LEU A 38 -2.03 9.97 10.76
N LEU A 39 -1.71 11.14 10.24
CA LEU A 39 -1.10 11.30 8.93
C LEU A 39 0.30 10.70 8.89
N LEU A 40 1.09 10.86 9.95
CA LEU A 40 2.40 10.22 10.08
C LEU A 40 2.28 8.69 10.11
N LEU A 41 1.29 8.14 10.85
CA LEU A 41 1.02 6.71 10.83
C LEU A 41 0.61 6.22 9.43
N MET A 42 -0.18 7.00 8.69
CA MET A 42 -0.51 6.68 7.30
C MET A 42 0.73 6.74 6.40
N TYR A 43 1.60 7.74 6.58
CA TYR A 43 2.88 7.82 5.86
C TYR A 43 3.74 6.57 6.08
N VAL A 44 3.92 6.17 7.35
CA VAL A 44 4.68 4.95 7.70
C VAL A 44 4.04 3.71 7.05
N ASN A 45 2.72 3.61 7.09
CA ASN A 45 2.02 2.48 6.45
C ASN A 45 2.25 2.46 4.93
N LEU A 46 2.17 3.60 4.25
CA LEU A 46 2.43 3.69 2.81
C LEU A 46 3.91 3.40 2.47
N ALA A 47 4.86 3.86 3.29
CA ALA A 47 6.28 3.55 3.13
C ALA A 47 6.55 2.04 3.25
N VAL A 48 5.91 1.37 4.22
CA VAL A 48 5.96 -0.10 4.36
C VAL A 48 5.38 -0.80 3.11
N ILE A 49 4.24 -0.32 2.61
CA ILE A 49 3.64 -0.86 1.38
C ILE A 49 4.60 -0.67 0.19
N ILE A 50 5.16 0.51 -0.01
CA ILE A 50 6.16 0.78 -1.06
C ILE A 50 7.33 -0.21 -0.94
N ARG A 51 7.87 -0.39 0.28
CA ARG A 51 9.00 -1.29 0.53
C ARG A 51 8.69 -2.74 0.14
N PHE A 52 7.55 -3.28 0.54
CA PHE A 52 7.27 -4.70 0.38
C PHE A 52 6.52 -5.04 -0.90
N VAL A 53 5.75 -4.12 -1.45
CA VAL A 53 4.99 -4.34 -2.67
C VAL A 53 5.79 -3.95 -3.93
N LEU A 54 6.48 -2.81 -3.94
CA LEU A 54 7.29 -2.41 -5.09
C LEU A 54 8.69 -3.01 -5.05
N PHE A 55 9.33 -3.08 -3.88
CA PHE A 55 10.70 -3.54 -3.69
C PHE A 55 10.79 -4.80 -2.80
N PRO A 56 10.12 -5.92 -3.12
CA PRO A 56 10.06 -7.08 -2.21
C PRO A 56 11.39 -7.81 -2.06
N LYS A 57 12.24 -7.80 -3.09
CA LYS A 57 13.47 -8.61 -3.12
C LYS A 57 14.59 -7.91 -2.37
N ALA A 58 15.25 -8.67 -1.49
CA ALA A 58 16.53 -8.33 -0.90
C ALA A 58 17.63 -9.17 -1.56
N LEU A 59 18.79 -8.58 -1.76
CA LEU A 59 20.00 -9.26 -2.24
C LEU A 59 20.69 -9.99 -1.10
N ALA A 60 21.60 -10.90 -1.42
CA ALA A 60 22.33 -11.69 -0.43
C ALA A 60 23.20 -10.83 0.51
N ASP A 61 23.58 -9.63 0.10
CA ASP A 61 24.32 -8.64 0.88
C ASP A 61 23.43 -7.76 1.78
N GLY A 62 22.11 -8.03 1.79
CA GLY A 62 21.11 -7.26 2.55
C GLY A 62 20.61 -5.99 1.86
N HIS A 63 21.15 -5.62 0.70
CA HIS A 63 20.63 -4.49 -0.06
C HIS A 63 19.30 -4.84 -0.72
N VAL A 64 18.44 -3.81 -0.87
CA VAL A 64 17.17 -3.94 -1.59
C VAL A 64 17.44 -3.86 -3.08
N GLN A 65 16.92 -4.82 -3.84
CA GLN A 65 17.06 -4.83 -5.29
C GLN A 65 16.38 -3.61 -5.92
N SER A 66 17.11 -2.89 -6.78
CA SER A 66 16.57 -1.76 -7.54
C SER A 66 15.52 -2.20 -8.55
N LEU A 67 14.60 -1.30 -8.86
CA LEU A 67 13.65 -1.44 -9.96
C LEU A 67 14.17 -0.74 -11.22
N TYR A 68 13.84 -1.31 -12.38
CA TYR A 68 14.12 -0.71 -13.67
C TYR A 68 12.82 -0.20 -14.28
N PHE A 69 12.70 1.11 -14.40
CA PHE A 69 11.56 1.75 -15.03
C PHE A 69 11.70 1.70 -16.56
N ASP A 70 10.69 1.14 -17.22
CA ASP A 70 10.61 1.06 -18.66
C ASP A 70 9.16 1.32 -19.12
N PRO A 71 8.84 2.47 -19.69
CA PRO A 71 7.50 2.76 -20.19
C PRO A 71 7.02 1.77 -21.25
N ALA A 72 7.94 1.18 -22.04
CA ALA A 72 7.60 0.18 -23.03
C ALA A 72 7.13 -1.15 -22.40
N ALA A 73 7.47 -1.40 -21.16
CA ALA A 73 7.05 -2.59 -20.44
C ALA A 73 5.55 -2.61 -20.07
N VAL A 74 4.85 -1.50 -20.25
CA VAL A 74 3.40 -1.43 -20.02
C VAL A 74 2.65 -2.29 -21.05
N PHE A 75 3.18 -2.43 -22.27
CA PHE A 75 2.57 -3.25 -23.32
C PHE A 75 3.55 -4.31 -23.82
N PRO A 76 3.09 -5.57 -24.00
CA PRO A 76 1.76 -6.09 -23.65
C PRO A 76 1.50 -6.07 -22.16
N LEU A 77 0.25 -5.83 -21.75
CA LEU A 77 -0.14 -5.78 -20.34
C LEU A 77 0.17 -7.11 -19.65
N ARG A 78 0.95 -7.03 -18.56
CA ARG A 78 1.26 -8.16 -17.69
C ARG A 78 0.33 -8.12 -16.49
N VAL A 79 -0.90 -8.55 -16.71
CA VAL A 79 -1.98 -8.52 -15.73
C VAL A 79 -2.56 -9.93 -15.60
N ASN A 80 -2.54 -10.46 -14.39
CA ASN A 80 -3.29 -11.65 -14.04
C ASN A 80 -4.68 -11.26 -13.51
N LEU A 81 -5.73 -11.65 -14.20
CA LEU A 81 -7.12 -11.39 -13.82
C LEU A 81 -7.84 -12.64 -13.33
N LEU A 82 -7.16 -13.80 -13.29
CA LEU A 82 -7.73 -15.05 -12.80
C LEU A 82 -7.41 -15.22 -11.32
N PRO A 83 -8.42 -15.13 -10.42
CA PRO A 83 -8.18 -15.25 -8.99
C PRO A 83 -7.64 -16.63 -8.60
N LEU A 84 -6.73 -16.67 -7.65
CA LEU A 84 -6.18 -17.86 -7.00
C LEU A 84 -5.36 -18.80 -7.90
N VAL A 85 -5.13 -18.46 -9.17
CA VAL A 85 -4.40 -19.32 -10.11
C VAL A 85 -2.94 -19.48 -9.68
N HIS A 86 -2.28 -18.37 -9.33
CA HIS A 86 -0.87 -18.39 -8.95
C HIS A 86 -0.63 -18.69 -7.46
N LEU A 87 -1.70 -18.79 -6.66
CA LEU A 87 -1.57 -19.14 -5.25
C LEU A 87 -1.01 -20.57 -5.06
N PHE A 88 -1.22 -21.47 -6.03
CA PHE A 88 -0.73 -22.84 -6.01
C PHE A 88 0.61 -23.05 -6.73
N ASP A 89 1.16 -21.99 -7.35
CA ASP A 89 2.46 -22.04 -8.03
C ASP A 89 3.65 -21.87 -7.06
N TYR A 90 3.37 -21.55 -5.79
CA TYR A 90 4.41 -21.45 -4.75
C TYR A 90 4.97 -22.81 -4.37
N GLU A 91 6.29 -22.90 -4.25
CA GLU A 91 7.00 -24.13 -3.91
C GLU A 91 6.69 -24.65 -2.49
N SER A 92 6.26 -23.77 -1.59
CA SER A 92 6.00 -24.13 -0.20
C SER A 92 4.73 -23.45 0.35
N VAL A 93 4.05 -24.15 1.28
CA VAL A 93 2.93 -23.60 2.06
C VAL A 93 3.36 -22.35 2.83
N ARG A 94 4.61 -22.27 3.25
CA ARG A 94 5.16 -21.12 3.95
C ARG A 94 5.11 -19.88 3.05
N ASP A 95 5.47 -20.00 1.78
CA ASP A 95 5.49 -18.89 0.83
C ASP A 95 4.07 -18.41 0.50
N ILE A 96 3.12 -19.35 0.39
CA ILE A 96 1.69 -19.02 0.28
C ILE A 96 1.25 -18.19 1.48
N VAL A 97 1.52 -18.64 2.71
CA VAL A 97 1.13 -17.95 3.93
C VAL A 97 1.80 -16.57 4.01
N TRP A 98 3.08 -16.45 3.66
CA TRP A 98 3.78 -15.16 3.66
C TRP A 98 3.18 -14.19 2.64
N ASN A 99 2.83 -14.66 1.44
CA ASN A 99 2.22 -13.82 0.43
C ASN A 99 0.82 -13.36 0.87
N VAL A 100 -0.06 -14.29 1.24
CA VAL A 100 -1.44 -13.99 1.64
C VAL A 100 -1.48 -13.12 2.89
N ALA A 101 -0.77 -13.54 3.96
CA ALA A 101 -0.76 -12.78 5.21
C ALA A 101 -0.03 -11.44 5.05
N GLY A 102 1.06 -11.41 4.29
CA GLY A 102 1.84 -10.20 4.03
C GLY A 102 0.99 -9.12 3.38
N ASN A 103 0.34 -9.43 2.26
CA ASN A 103 -0.52 -8.49 1.54
C ASN A 103 -1.68 -8.01 2.43
N ALA A 104 -2.42 -8.92 3.07
CA ALA A 104 -3.51 -8.54 3.95
C ALA A 104 -3.03 -7.68 5.14
N CYS A 105 -1.97 -8.10 5.85
CA CYS A 105 -1.48 -7.40 7.04
C CYS A 105 -0.98 -5.97 6.74
N MET A 106 -0.34 -5.74 5.59
CA MET A 106 0.13 -4.40 5.21
C MET A 106 -1.01 -3.39 5.04
N PHE A 107 -2.22 -3.83 4.72
CA PHE A 107 -3.37 -2.95 4.50
C PHE A 107 -4.31 -2.82 5.73
N ILE A 108 -4.13 -3.63 6.78
CA ILE A 108 -4.89 -3.49 8.04
C ILE A 108 -4.77 -2.07 8.62
N PRO A 109 -3.57 -1.46 8.74
CA PRO A 109 -3.45 -0.11 9.26
C PRO A 109 -4.24 0.93 8.45
N SER A 110 -4.26 0.81 7.12
CA SER A 110 -5.07 1.68 6.26
C SER A 110 -6.55 1.61 6.61
N GLY A 111 -7.09 0.40 6.85
CA GLY A 111 -8.49 0.20 7.25
C GLY A 111 -8.86 0.85 8.59
N ILE A 112 -7.89 0.98 9.51
CA ILE A 112 -8.05 1.65 10.80
C ILE A 112 -7.89 3.17 10.67
N ILE A 113 -6.86 3.62 9.96
CA ILE A 113 -6.44 5.03 9.93
C ILE A 113 -7.38 5.87 9.05
N LEU A 114 -7.85 5.34 7.92
CA LEU A 114 -8.71 6.07 6.98
C LEU A 114 -9.97 6.66 7.65
N PRO A 115 -10.79 5.89 8.40
CA PRO A 115 -11.97 6.45 9.05
C PRO A 115 -11.64 7.40 10.21
N LEU A 116 -10.46 7.27 10.84
CA LEU A 116 -9.98 8.21 11.86
C LEU A 116 -9.57 9.56 11.26
N LEU A 117 -8.94 9.54 10.08
CA LEU A 117 -8.50 10.75 9.36
C LEU A 117 -9.65 11.50 8.69
N TYR A 118 -10.58 10.76 8.11
CA TYR A 118 -11.61 11.33 7.24
C TYR A 118 -13.01 10.96 7.72
N ARG A 119 -13.69 11.88 8.40
CA ARG A 119 -15.07 11.69 8.89
C ARG A 119 -16.07 11.27 7.83
N LYS A 120 -15.81 11.59 6.56
CA LYS A 120 -16.65 11.18 5.41
C LYS A 120 -16.54 9.69 5.12
N LEU A 121 -15.45 9.03 5.54
CA LEU A 121 -15.24 7.58 5.44
C LEU A 121 -15.80 6.85 6.67
N ASN A 122 -17.09 7.08 6.96
CA ASN A 122 -17.76 6.64 8.18
C ASN A 122 -18.52 5.32 8.04
N SER A 123 -18.37 4.61 6.92
CA SER A 123 -19.05 3.34 6.67
C SER A 123 -18.11 2.34 6.00
N PHE A 124 -18.39 1.05 6.23
CA PHE A 124 -17.62 -0.05 5.67
C PHE A 124 -17.40 0.07 4.14
N PRO A 125 -18.45 0.24 3.31
CA PRO A 125 -18.25 0.27 1.87
C PRO A 125 -17.38 1.45 1.40
N LYS A 126 -17.43 2.60 2.08
CA LYS A 126 -16.60 3.76 1.72
C LYS A 126 -15.12 3.51 2.01
N VAL A 127 -14.80 2.95 3.19
CA VAL A 127 -13.42 2.62 3.54
C VAL A 127 -12.89 1.53 2.63
N LEU A 128 -13.70 0.51 2.36
CA LEU A 128 -13.35 -0.58 1.46
C LEU A 128 -13.08 -0.09 0.04
N ALA A 129 -13.93 0.80 -0.50
CA ALA A 129 -13.75 1.38 -1.82
C ALA A 129 -12.45 2.20 -1.93
N VAL A 130 -12.11 2.99 -0.89
CA VAL A 130 -10.85 3.76 -0.87
C VAL A 130 -9.65 2.82 -0.76
N GLY A 131 -9.73 1.77 0.05
CA GLY A 131 -8.68 0.76 0.16
C GLY A 131 -8.46 -0.02 -1.13
N ALA A 132 -9.54 -0.45 -1.78
CA ALA A 132 -9.48 -1.11 -3.09
C ALA A 132 -8.90 -0.19 -4.17
N LEU A 133 -9.28 1.10 -4.17
CA LEU A 133 -8.71 2.08 -5.09
C LEU A 133 -7.21 2.29 -4.84
N LEU A 134 -6.78 2.36 -3.57
CA LEU A 134 -5.37 2.46 -3.22
C LEU A 134 -4.59 1.24 -3.74
N SER A 135 -5.11 0.03 -3.52
CA SER A 135 -4.50 -1.20 -4.02
C SER A 135 -4.44 -1.20 -5.55
N LEU A 136 -5.53 -0.85 -6.23
CA LEU A 136 -5.57 -0.75 -7.70
C LEU A 136 -4.55 0.27 -8.24
N CYS A 137 -4.39 1.42 -7.58
CA CYS A 137 -3.36 2.39 -7.96
C CYS A 137 -1.95 1.79 -7.87
N ILE A 138 -1.69 0.97 -6.87
CA ILE A 138 -0.40 0.28 -6.71
C ILE A 138 -0.20 -0.71 -7.86
N GLU A 139 -1.21 -1.52 -8.21
CA GLU A 139 -1.15 -2.46 -9.32
C GLU A 139 -0.85 -1.75 -10.65
N ILE A 140 -1.48 -0.60 -10.89
CA ILE A 140 -1.22 0.22 -12.08
C ILE A 140 0.21 0.78 -12.06
N LEU A 141 0.69 1.24 -10.89
CA LEU A 141 2.05 1.74 -10.73
C LEU A 141 3.12 0.68 -10.96
N GLN A 142 2.80 -0.61 -10.85
CA GLN A 142 3.72 -1.72 -11.12
C GLN A 142 3.93 -2.01 -12.61
N LEU A 143 3.00 -1.63 -13.48
CA LEU A 143 3.03 -1.97 -14.92
C LEU A 143 4.32 -1.56 -15.66
N PRO A 144 4.92 -0.36 -15.43
CA PRO A 144 6.15 0.04 -16.11
C PRO A 144 7.42 -0.64 -15.59
N PHE A 145 7.31 -1.58 -14.63
CA PHE A 145 8.46 -2.30 -14.09
C PHE A 145 8.51 -3.75 -14.62
N PRO A 146 9.47 -4.10 -15.49
CA PRO A 146 9.56 -5.44 -16.10
C PRO A 146 9.60 -6.60 -15.11
N SER A 147 10.12 -6.36 -13.91
CA SER A 147 10.21 -7.35 -12.83
C SER A 147 8.92 -7.52 -12.02
N ARG A 148 7.87 -6.75 -12.35
CA ARG A 148 6.58 -6.76 -11.66
C ARG A 148 5.47 -7.17 -12.62
N ALA A 149 4.42 -7.77 -12.07
CA ALA A 149 3.17 -8.06 -12.77
C ALA A 149 2.02 -7.62 -11.87
N SER A 150 0.96 -7.12 -12.46
CA SER A 150 -0.26 -6.74 -11.74
C SER A 150 -1.11 -7.99 -11.50
N ASP A 151 -1.55 -8.22 -10.27
CA ASP A 151 -2.30 -9.42 -9.89
C ASP A 151 -3.60 -9.08 -9.16
N ILE A 152 -4.69 -9.70 -9.63
CA ILE A 152 -6.01 -9.56 -8.99
C ILE A 152 -6.00 -10.10 -7.55
N ASP A 153 -5.16 -11.10 -7.24
CA ASP A 153 -5.05 -11.66 -5.90
C ASP A 153 -4.50 -10.63 -4.92
N ASP A 154 -3.52 -9.84 -5.31
CA ASP A 154 -3.00 -8.75 -4.50
C ASP A 154 -4.09 -7.71 -4.21
N LEU A 155 -4.90 -7.33 -5.22
CA LEU A 155 -6.04 -6.43 -5.03
C LEU A 155 -7.06 -6.99 -4.02
N ILE A 156 -7.38 -8.28 -4.12
CA ILE A 156 -8.33 -8.96 -3.23
C ILE A 156 -7.78 -9.01 -1.80
N LEU A 157 -6.53 -9.46 -1.63
CA LEU A 157 -5.89 -9.64 -0.32
C LEU A 157 -5.68 -8.29 0.39
N ASN A 158 -5.23 -7.27 -0.33
CA ASN A 158 -5.06 -5.91 0.18
C ASN A 158 -6.41 -5.33 0.64
N THR A 159 -7.45 -5.52 -0.17
CA THR A 159 -8.82 -5.08 0.16
C THR A 159 -9.38 -5.85 1.37
N ALA A 160 -9.10 -7.14 1.50
CA ALA A 160 -9.45 -7.93 2.67
C ALA A 160 -8.73 -7.41 3.93
N GLY A 161 -7.46 -7.02 3.83
CA GLY A 161 -6.72 -6.37 4.90
C GLY A 161 -7.40 -5.08 5.38
N VAL A 162 -7.83 -4.23 4.44
CA VAL A 162 -8.61 -3.00 4.76
C VAL A 162 -9.92 -3.36 5.47
N ALA A 163 -10.62 -4.42 5.04
CA ALA A 163 -11.86 -4.87 5.69
C ALA A 163 -11.63 -5.29 7.14
N VAL A 164 -10.58 -6.05 7.41
CA VAL A 164 -10.17 -6.44 8.77
C VAL A 164 -9.84 -5.19 9.60
N GLY A 165 -9.06 -4.27 9.05
CA GLY A 165 -8.71 -3.01 9.72
C GLY A 165 -9.94 -2.18 10.09
N TRP A 166 -10.90 -2.05 9.19
CA TRP A 166 -12.17 -1.38 9.49
C TRP A 166 -12.96 -2.12 10.58
N GLY A 167 -12.98 -3.45 10.56
CA GLY A 167 -13.59 -4.25 11.62
C GLY A 167 -13.00 -3.97 13.00
N ILE A 168 -11.68 -3.87 13.11
CA ILE A 168 -10.97 -3.49 14.35
C ILE A 168 -11.39 -2.08 14.79
N PHE A 169 -11.40 -1.11 13.88
CA PHE A 169 -11.85 0.25 14.16
C PHE A 169 -13.30 0.28 14.67
N ALA A 170 -14.21 -0.44 14.03
CA ALA A 170 -15.61 -0.49 14.40
C ALA A 170 -15.83 -1.15 15.78
N ALA A 171 -15.10 -2.23 16.07
CA ALA A 171 -15.13 -2.89 17.37
C ALA A 171 -14.63 -1.97 18.49
N ALA A 172 -13.50 -1.28 18.29
CA ALA A 172 -12.97 -0.30 19.24
C ALA A 172 -13.94 0.87 19.48
N GLY A 173 -14.68 1.31 18.45
CA GLY A 173 -15.71 2.34 18.59
C GLY A 173 -16.93 1.91 19.40
N LYS A 174 -17.29 0.62 19.36
CA LYS A 174 -18.38 0.04 20.20
C LYS A 174 -17.98 -0.07 21.68
N LEU A 175 -16.73 -0.37 21.97
CA LEU A 175 -16.21 -0.50 23.33
C LEU A 175 -16.10 0.86 24.06
N ARG A 176 -16.16 1.97 23.36
CA ARG A 176 -16.09 3.34 23.91
C ARG A 176 -17.46 3.98 24.16
N ARG A 177 -18.54 3.29 23.81
CA ARG A 177 -19.93 3.71 24.09
C ARG A 177 -20.51 2.96 25.29
#